data_38587a31b5d68e950fb6e4b485f462a9
#
_entry.id   38587a31b5d68e950fb6e4b485f462a9
#
_cell.length_a   1.000
_cell.length_b   1.000
_cell.length_c   1.000
_cell.angle_alpha   90.00
_cell.angle_beta   90.00
_cell.angle_gamma   90.00
#
_symmetry.space_group_name_H-M   'P 1'
#
loop_
_entity.id
_entity.type
_entity.pdbx_description
1 polymer ?
#
loop_
_entity_poly.entity_id
_entity_poly.type
_entity_poly.pdbx_seq_one_letter_code
_entity_poly.pdbx_strand_id
1 'polypeptide(L)'
;MGWADAALTSPVTGLPLLADTAHSLAGGSERWPVLEGIPFLRADRRSLADAALAALDAGDTEPALVLLLGDQDNWARTPPPDEASRRAVVRDAGHISFRDAMDRLAFGAVGAYFAHRWSDPTFLSGLALAEAHWAAPARVFELACGAGHYLREFARAGANAVGGDIVFSKLWLARHWVAGPAPNLVCFDADAPWPFAAEADLAFCHDALYFFNDKPYVATRLLAAAGQGTVLLSHIHNRAWPNFSSGAAITLPEILELFPQATLYDDH
;
A
#
# COMPACT_ATOMS: atom_id res chain seq x y z
N MET A 1 8.83 -13.31 9.73
CA MET A 1 7.63 -14.05 9.30
C MET A 1 7.31 -13.61 7.90
N GLY A 2 7.23 -14.51 6.94
CA GLY A 2 6.80 -14.15 5.57
C GLY A 2 5.29 -14.29 5.45
N TRP A 3 4.74 -13.97 4.29
CA TRP A 3 3.32 -14.16 3.94
C TRP A 3 2.80 -15.59 4.14
N ALA A 4 3.67 -16.56 4.47
CA ALA A 4 3.27 -17.93 4.85
C ALA A 4 2.31 -17.97 6.06
N ASP A 5 2.32 -16.94 6.89
CA ASP A 5 1.46 -16.87 8.10
C ASP A 5 0.18 -16.03 7.88
N ALA A 6 0.07 -15.27 6.77
CA ALA A 6 -1.15 -14.62 6.36
C ALA A 6 -1.75 -15.41 5.19
N ALA A 7 -2.89 -16.03 5.40
CA ALA A 7 -3.61 -16.75 4.34
C ALA A 7 -4.05 -15.77 3.25
N LEU A 8 -3.21 -15.61 2.22
CA LEU A 8 -3.59 -14.82 1.03
C LEU A 8 -4.63 -15.59 0.20
N THR A 9 -5.53 -14.83 -0.41
CA THR A 9 -6.55 -15.36 -1.31
C THR A 9 -6.48 -14.66 -2.66
N SER A 10 -6.89 -15.34 -3.71
CA SER A 10 -6.99 -14.74 -5.04
C SER A 10 -8.02 -13.61 -5.04
N PRO A 11 -7.68 -12.41 -5.53
CA PRO A 11 -8.64 -11.31 -5.67
C PRO A 11 -9.71 -11.57 -6.75
N VAL A 12 -9.56 -12.64 -7.55
CA VAL A 12 -10.50 -13.02 -8.62
C VAL A 12 -11.42 -14.13 -8.16
N THR A 13 -10.87 -15.22 -7.61
CA THR A 13 -11.62 -16.43 -7.25
C THR A 13 -11.91 -16.56 -5.76
N GLY A 14 -11.22 -15.81 -4.90
CA GLY A 14 -11.29 -15.95 -3.46
C GLY A 14 -10.64 -17.23 -2.92
N LEU A 15 -10.07 -18.08 -3.79
CA LEU A 15 -9.38 -19.31 -3.37
C LEU A 15 -8.08 -18.98 -2.64
N PRO A 16 -7.67 -19.79 -1.66
CA PRO A 16 -6.38 -19.65 -1.00
C PRO A 16 -5.22 -19.67 -2.00
N LEU A 17 -4.27 -18.76 -1.83
CA LEU A 17 -3.03 -18.70 -2.58
C LEU A 17 -1.91 -19.34 -1.77
N LEU A 18 -1.27 -20.33 -2.35
CA LEU A 18 -0.14 -21.06 -1.75
C LEU A 18 1.14 -20.75 -2.54
N ALA A 19 2.29 -20.88 -1.88
CA ALA A 19 3.57 -20.78 -2.57
C ALA A 19 3.65 -21.87 -3.66
N ASP A 20 3.86 -21.45 -4.90
CA ASP A 20 4.02 -22.31 -6.07
C ASP A 20 5.50 -22.46 -6.42
N THR A 21 6.18 -21.34 -6.52
CA THR A 21 7.64 -21.26 -6.70
C THR A 21 8.23 -20.24 -5.73
N ALA A 22 9.54 -19.99 -5.82
CA ALA A 22 10.19 -18.93 -5.04
C ALA A 22 9.69 -17.51 -5.39
N HIS A 23 9.04 -17.36 -6.55
CA HIS A 23 8.61 -16.09 -7.10
C HIS A 23 7.12 -16.04 -7.50
N SER A 24 6.32 -17.02 -7.09
CA SER A 24 4.89 -17.03 -7.40
C SER A 24 4.04 -17.68 -6.30
N LEU A 25 2.79 -17.20 -6.23
CA LEU A 25 1.69 -17.81 -5.49
C LEU A 25 0.70 -18.41 -6.48
N ALA A 26 0.06 -19.52 -6.15
CA ALA A 26 -0.96 -20.16 -6.96
C ALA A 26 -2.21 -20.50 -6.16
N GLY A 27 -3.38 -20.42 -6.80
CA GLY A 27 -4.68 -20.83 -6.27
C GLY A 27 -5.62 -21.23 -7.40
N GLY A 28 -6.03 -22.52 -7.44
CA GLY A 28 -6.79 -23.05 -8.57
C GLY A 28 -5.96 -23.00 -9.86
N SER A 29 -6.47 -22.33 -10.90
CA SER A 29 -5.76 -22.13 -12.18
C SER A 29 -4.99 -20.81 -12.25
N GLU A 30 -4.97 -20.03 -11.17
CA GLU A 30 -4.34 -18.72 -11.15
C GLU A 30 -2.96 -18.76 -10.53
N ARG A 31 -2.08 -17.95 -11.09
CA ARG A 31 -0.74 -17.66 -10.54
C ARG A 31 -0.54 -16.15 -10.43
N TRP A 32 0.18 -15.74 -9.42
CA TRP A 32 0.46 -14.33 -9.12
C TRP A 32 1.94 -14.14 -8.80
N PRO A 33 2.61 -13.12 -9.37
CA PRO A 33 4.03 -12.91 -9.13
C PRO A 33 4.29 -12.37 -7.72
N VAL A 34 5.44 -12.80 -7.18
CA VAL A 34 6.02 -12.28 -5.95
C VAL A 34 7.42 -11.80 -6.25
N LEU A 35 7.67 -10.52 -6.14
CA LEU A 35 8.99 -9.94 -6.30
C LEU A 35 9.47 -9.32 -4.99
N GLU A 36 10.67 -9.72 -4.58
CA GLU A 36 11.29 -9.25 -3.33
C GLU A 36 10.38 -9.40 -2.10
N GLY A 37 9.59 -10.48 -2.09
CA GLY A 37 8.63 -10.77 -1.03
C GLY A 37 7.37 -9.91 -1.07
N ILE A 38 7.11 -9.18 -2.17
CA ILE A 38 5.91 -8.39 -2.38
C ILE A 38 5.01 -9.10 -3.41
N PRO A 39 3.90 -9.71 -2.99
CA PRO A 39 2.90 -10.25 -3.91
C PRO A 39 2.23 -9.12 -4.71
N PHE A 40 2.11 -9.31 -6.02
CA PHE A 40 1.38 -8.40 -6.91
C PHE A 40 0.02 -9.01 -7.25
N LEU A 41 -1.04 -8.57 -6.55
CA LEU A 41 -2.37 -9.18 -6.57
C LEU A 41 -3.42 -8.23 -7.19
N ARG A 42 -3.04 -7.50 -8.24
CA ARG A 42 -3.94 -6.59 -8.95
C ARG A 42 -4.69 -7.30 -10.07
N ALA A 43 -5.97 -7.60 -9.84
CA ALA A 43 -6.83 -8.28 -10.83
C ALA A 43 -7.03 -7.44 -12.10
N ASP A 44 -7.11 -6.11 -11.96
CA ASP A 44 -7.23 -5.14 -13.07
C ASP A 44 -5.96 -5.02 -13.93
N ARG A 45 -4.84 -5.56 -13.45
CA ARG A 45 -3.54 -5.60 -14.13
C ARG A 45 -3.09 -7.02 -14.47
N ARG A 46 -4.04 -7.90 -14.77
CA ARG A 46 -3.75 -9.32 -15.03
C ARG A 46 -2.68 -9.53 -16.09
N SER A 47 -2.77 -8.82 -17.23
CA SER A 47 -1.78 -8.92 -18.29
C SER A 47 -0.36 -8.53 -17.87
N LEU A 48 -0.23 -7.55 -16.96
CA LEU A 48 1.05 -7.16 -16.39
C LEU A 48 1.59 -8.23 -15.45
N ALA A 49 0.72 -8.82 -14.61
CA ALA A 49 1.08 -9.94 -13.74
C ALA A 49 1.56 -11.15 -14.56
N ASP A 50 0.88 -11.49 -15.66
CA ASP A 50 1.25 -12.59 -16.54
C ASP A 50 2.60 -12.34 -17.24
N ALA A 51 2.85 -11.11 -17.69
CA ALA A 51 4.14 -10.74 -18.29
C ALA A 51 5.29 -10.83 -17.27
N ALA A 52 5.06 -10.37 -16.02
CA ALA A 52 6.04 -10.49 -14.95
C ALA A 52 6.31 -11.97 -14.60
N LEU A 53 5.27 -12.81 -14.52
CA LEU A 53 5.41 -14.25 -14.30
C LEU A 53 6.22 -14.92 -15.42
N ALA A 54 5.94 -14.58 -16.69
CA ALA A 54 6.69 -15.14 -17.82
C ALA A 54 8.18 -14.81 -17.74
N ALA A 55 8.55 -13.59 -17.35
CA ALA A 55 9.94 -13.22 -17.13
C ALA A 55 10.57 -14.00 -15.96
N LEU A 56 9.86 -14.12 -14.84
CA LEU A 56 10.32 -14.85 -13.65
C LEU A 56 10.49 -16.33 -13.94
N ASP A 57 9.59 -16.95 -14.69
CA ASP A 57 9.68 -18.37 -15.09
C ASP A 57 10.86 -18.61 -16.05
N ALA A 58 11.27 -17.59 -16.82
CA ALA A 58 12.48 -17.61 -17.64
C ALA A 58 13.78 -17.40 -16.81
N GLY A 59 13.66 -17.07 -15.52
CA GLY A 59 14.80 -16.77 -14.66
C GLY A 59 15.23 -15.30 -14.67
N ASP A 60 14.43 -14.42 -15.26
CA ASP A 60 14.75 -13.00 -15.50
C ASP A 60 14.06 -12.10 -14.47
N THR A 61 14.61 -12.01 -13.27
CA THR A 61 14.04 -11.21 -12.16
C THR A 61 14.07 -9.71 -12.46
N GLU A 62 15.16 -9.17 -13.06
CA GLU A 62 15.26 -7.74 -13.37
C GLU A 62 14.18 -7.28 -14.38
N PRO A 63 13.96 -7.93 -15.52
CA PRO A 63 12.85 -7.60 -16.42
C PRO A 63 11.49 -7.62 -15.75
N ALA A 64 11.20 -8.62 -14.91
CA ALA A 64 9.94 -8.68 -14.16
C ALA A 64 9.76 -7.47 -13.21
N LEU A 65 10.81 -7.09 -12.49
CA LEU A 65 10.80 -5.92 -11.60
C LEU A 65 10.60 -4.64 -12.40
N VAL A 66 11.31 -4.47 -13.52
CA VAL A 66 11.19 -3.31 -14.43
C VAL A 66 9.77 -3.18 -14.98
N LEU A 67 9.09 -4.30 -15.27
CA LEU A 67 7.68 -4.31 -15.68
C LEU A 67 6.80 -3.74 -14.57
N LEU A 68 6.88 -4.29 -13.35
CA LEU A 68 6.02 -3.88 -12.23
C LEU A 68 6.30 -2.45 -11.74
N LEU A 69 7.54 -1.96 -11.85
CA LEU A 69 7.88 -0.57 -11.53
C LEU A 69 7.23 0.45 -12.48
N GLY A 70 6.71 0.01 -13.62
CA GLY A 70 5.94 0.83 -14.56
C GLY A 70 4.45 0.88 -14.25
N ASP A 71 3.96 0.13 -13.27
CA ASP A 71 2.56 0.16 -12.88
C ASP A 71 2.20 1.46 -12.13
N GLN A 72 1.02 1.97 -12.40
CA GLN A 72 0.49 3.19 -11.81
C GLN A 72 -0.97 2.98 -11.38
N ASP A 73 -1.45 3.83 -10.48
CA ASP A 73 -2.86 3.94 -10.15
C ASP A 73 -3.63 4.76 -11.22
N ASN A 74 -4.95 4.80 -11.09
CA ASN A 74 -5.83 5.55 -12.00
C ASN A 74 -5.79 7.08 -11.77
N TRP A 75 -5.10 7.55 -10.73
CA TRP A 75 -4.95 8.96 -10.38
C TRP A 75 -3.64 9.57 -10.91
N ALA A 76 -2.74 8.74 -11.46
CA ALA A 76 -1.49 9.21 -12.04
C ALA A 76 -1.77 10.17 -13.20
N ARG A 77 -1.17 11.36 -13.13
CA ARG A 77 -1.32 12.43 -14.14
C ARG A 77 -0.15 12.49 -15.13
N THR A 78 0.89 11.73 -14.86
CA THR A 78 2.08 11.65 -15.68
C THR A 78 2.19 10.24 -16.27
N PRO A 79 2.75 10.08 -17.47
CA PRO A 79 3.02 8.75 -17.99
C PRO A 79 3.98 8.00 -17.07
N PRO A 80 3.95 6.66 -17.09
CA PRO A 80 4.93 5.86 -16.36
C PRO A 80 6.36 6.20 -16.79
N PRO A 81 7.34 6.04 -15.90
CA PRO A 81 8.75 6.23 -16.27
C PRO A 81 9.13 5.29 -17.41
N ASP A 82 10.00 5.75 -18.30
CA ASP A 82 10.48 4.91 -19.38
C ASP A 82 11.26 3.69 -18.85
N GLU A 83 11.44 2.69 -19.73
CA GLU A 83 12.09 1.44 -19.33
C GLU A 83 13.56 1.66 -18.92
N ALA A 84 14.27 2.57 -19.59
CA ALA A 84 15.67 2.85 -19.30
C ALA A 84 15.83 3.45 -17.90
N SER A 85 14.95 4.37 -17.52
CA SER A 85 14.90 4.96 -16.18
C SER A 85 14.59 3.90 -15.11
N ARG A 86 13.63 3.01 -15.34
CA ARG A 86 13.30 1.91 -14.43
C ARG A 86 14.45 0.93 -14.25
N ARG A 87 15.13 0.53 -15.34
CA ARG A 87 16.34 -0.30 -15.29
C ARG A 87 17.47 0.39 -14.51
N ALA A 88 17.67 1.69 -14.73
CA ALA A 88 18.69 2.43 -14.03
C ALA A 88 18.41 2.49 -12.51
N VAL A 89 17.16 2.65 -12.09
CA VAL A 89 16.79 2.62 -10.67
C VAL A 89 17.07 1.25 -10.06
N VAL A 90 16.69 0.17 -10.70
CA VAL A 90 16.92 -1.20 -10.20
C VAL A 90 18.42 -1.46 -10.05
N ARG A 91 19.21 -1.16 -11.06
CA ARG A 91 20.67 -1.34 -11.04
C ARG A 91 21.36 -0.53 -9.95
N ASP A 92 20.92 0.71 -9.75
CA ASP A 92 21.58 1.68 -8.88
C ASP A 92 20.97 1.73 -7.46
N ALA A 93 19.97 0.90 -7.14
CA ALA A 93 19.17 0.95 -5.90
C ALA A 93 20.01 1.01 -4.62
N GLY A 94 21.14 0.29 -4.56
CA GLY A 94 22.06 0.31 -3.42
C GLY A 94 22.93 1.55 -3.30
N HIS A 95 22.91 2.48 -4.28
CA HIS A 95 23.85 3.59 -4.41
C HIS A 95 23.18 4.96 -4.58
N ILE A 96 21.87 5.02 -4.74
CA ILE A 96 21.12 6.26 -4.91
C ILE A 96 20.26 6.56 -3.69
N SER A 97 19.94 7.83 -3.50
CA SER A 97 19.03 8.24 -2.42
C SER A 97 17.58 7.89 -2.74
N PHE A 98 16.73 7.86 -1.70
CA PHE A 98 15.28 7.71 -1.86
C PHE A 98 14.70 8.77 -2.82
N ARG A 99 15.16 10.02 -2.72
CA ARG A 99 14.75 11.10 -3.60
C ARG A 99 15.12 10.82 -5.05
N ASP A 100 16.37 10.42 -5.30
CA ASP A 100 16.83 10.11 -6.67
C ASP A 100 16.05 8.94 -7.28
N ALA A 101 15.73 7.92 -6.46
CA ALA A 101 14.90 6.80 -6.92
C ALA A 101 13.50 7.26 -7.32
N MET A 102 12.85 8.11 -6.52
CA MET A 102 11.53 8.66 -6.83
C MET A 102 11.56 9.57 -8.06
N ASP A 103 12.60 10.40 -8.22
CA ASP A 103 12.74 11.28 -9.38
C ASP A 103 12.87 10.45 -10.68
N ARG A 104 13.69 9.39 -10.66
CA ARG A 104 13.83 8.45 -11.79
C ARG A 104 12.56 7.65 -12.08
N LEU A 105 11.75 7.37 -11.05
CA LEU A 105 10.45 6.72 -11.18
C LEU A 105 9.31 7.71 -11.51
N ALA A 106 9.63 8.95 -11.83
CA ALA A 106 8.71 10.01 -12.27
C ALA A 106 7.59 10.33 -11.27
N PHE A 107 7.86 10.23 -9.97
CA PHE A 107 6.88 10.56 -8.93
C PHE A 107 6.57 12.07 -8.83
N GLY A 108 7.45 12.94 -9.36
CA GLY A 108 7.22 14.38 -9.41
C GLY A 108 6.92 14.99 -8.02
N ALA A 109 5.80 15.73 -7.91
CA ALA A 109 5.39 16.36 -6.66
C ALA A 109 5.15 15.35 -5.51
N VAL A 110 4.63 14.16 -5.82
CA VAL A 110 4.43 13.07 -4.85
C VAL A 110 5.78 12.59 -4.30
N GLY A 111 6.82 12.53 -5.15
CA GLY A 111 8.17 12.19 -4.71
C GLY A 111 8.75 13.23 -3.75
N ALA A 112 8.57 14.52 -4.03
CA ALA A 112 8.98 15.59 -3.11
C ALA A 112 8.24 15.49 -1.76
N TYR A 113 6.93 15.23 -1.77
CA TYR A 113 6.12 14.99 -0.58
C TYR A 113 6.65 13.83 0.25
N PHE A 114 6.89 12.67 -0.35
CA PHE A 114 7.45 11.51 0.36
C PHE A 114 8.86 11.77 0.90
N ALA A 115 9.71 12.49 0.17
CA ALA A 115 11.07 12.80 0.63
C ALA A 115 11.11 13.67 1.90
N HIS A 116 10.07 14.50 2.10
CA HIS A 116 9.94 15.40 3.25
C HIS A 116 8.92 14.92 4.29
N ARG A 117 8.35 13.74 4.11
CA ARG A 117 7.24 13.22 4.91
C ARG A 117 7.47 13.29 6.42
N TRP A 118 8.70 13.01 6.87
CA TRP A 118 9.06 13.01 8.29
C TRP A 118 8.87 14.36 9.01
N SER A 119 8.85 15.46 8.27
CA SER A 119 8.64 16.82 8.78
C SER A 119 7.30 17.41 8.40
N ASP A 120 6.46 16.64 7.71
CA ASP A 120 5.15 17.09 7.26
C ASP A 120 4.16 17.11 8.45
N PRO A 121 3.44 18.24 8.68
CA PRO A 121 2.48 18.35 9.77
C PRO A 121 1.40 17.26 9.74
N THR A 122 0.95 16.84 8.55
CA THR A 122 -0.07 15.78 8.41
C THR A 122 0.47 14.42 8.84
N PHE A 123 1.75 14.13 8.60
CA PHE A 123 2.40 12.94 9.11
C PHE A 123 2.49 12.96 10.65
N LEU A 124 2.87 14.10 11.22
CA LEU A 124 2.97 14.24 12.67
C LEU A 124 1.60 14.13 13.35
N SER A 125 0.54 14.70 12.77
CA SER A 125 -0.83 14.54 13.30
C SER A 125 -1.30 13.08 13.24
N GLY A 126 -0.99 12.36 12.15
CA GLY A 126 -1.28 10.93 12.04
C GLY A 126 -0.51 10.07 13.04
N LEU A 127 0.74 10.41 13.35
CA LEU A 127 1.51 9.75 14.42
C LEU A 127 0.90 10.05 15.78
N ALA A 128 0.53 11.30 16.06
CA ALA A 128 -0.10 11.68 17.32
C ALA A 128 -1.44 10.95 17.53
N LEU A 129 -2.25 10.81 16.47
CA LEU A 129 -3.47 10.02 16.51
C LEU A 129 -3.18 8.55 16.81
N ALA A 130 -2.20 7.97 16.13
CA ALA A 130 -1.80 6.59 16.37
C ALA A 130 -1.28 6.40 17.81
N GLU A 131 -0.47 7.32 18.32
CA GLU A 131 0.06 7.29 19.70
C GLU A 131 -1.07 7.41 20.74
N ALA A 132 -2.04 8.31 20.54
CA ALA A 132 -3.17 8.50 21.43
C ALA A 132 -4.04 7.23 21.59
N HIS A 133 -4.06 6.37 20.58
CA HIS A 133 -4.80 5.12 20.56
C HIS A 133 -3.91 3.87 20.59
N TRP A 134 -2.61 4.03 20.89
CA TRP A 134 -1.66 2.93 20.90
C TRP A 134 -1.83 2.03 22.12
N ALA A 135 -2.49 0.92 21.95
CA ALA A 135 -2.65 -0.11 22.98
C ALA A 135 -1.63 -1.25 22.83
N ALA A 136 -0.41 -0.95 22.33
CA ALA A 136 0.63 -1.91 21.99
C ALA A 136 0.10 -3.06 21.09
N PRO A 137 -0.49 -2.75 19.93
CA PRO A 137 -1.06 -3.76 19.06
C PRO A 137 0.03 -4.74 18.58
N ALA A 138 -0.29 -6.04 18.63
CA ALA A 138 0.61 -7.06 18.11
C ALA A 138 0.63 -7.06 16.57
N ARG A 139 -0.52 -6.74 15.96
CA ARG A 139 -0.71 -6.75 14.50
C ARG A 139 -1.28 -5.40 14.03
N VAL A 140 -0.60 -4.77 13.10
CA VAL A 140 -1.04 -3.53 12.46
C VAL A 140 -1.18 -3.74 10.96
N PHE A 141 -2.31 -3.32 10.41
CA PHE A 141 -2.52 -3.25 8.97
C PHE A 141 -2.62 -1.79 8.53
N GLU A 142 -1.78 -1.36 7.59
CA GLU A 142 -1.85 -0.03 6.97
C GLU A 142 -2.34 -0.14 5.53
N LEU A 143 -3.52 0.44 5.24
CA LEU A 143 -4.07 0.56 3.91
C LEU A 143 -3.55 1.81 3.21
N ALA A 144 -3.19 1.68 1.94
CA ALA A 144 -2.56 2.73 1.12
C ALA A 144 -1.27 3.27 1.77
N CYS A 145 -0.40 2.34 2.19
CA CYS A 145 0.79 2.65 2.98
C CYS A 145 1.85 3.47 2.23
N GLY A 146 1.70 3.65 0.91
CA GLY A 146 2.65 4.39 0.09
C GLY A 146 4.07 3.87 0.23
N ALA A 147 5.00 4.77 0.51
CA ALA A 147 6.40 4.42 0.74
C ALA A 147 6.70 3.90 2.17
N GLY A 148 5.66 3.62 2.99
CA GLY A 148 5.78 2.88 4.24
C GLY A 148 6.31 3.66 5.44
N HIS A 149 6.07 4.97 5.49
CA HIS A 149 6.56 5.82 6.59
C HIS A 149 5.97 5.42 7.95
N TYR A 150 4.65 5.21 8.02
CA TYR A 150 4.02 4.74 9.25
C TYR A 150 4.34 3.27 9.54
N LEU A 151 4.39 2.40 8.51
CA LEU A 151 4.80 1.00 8.68
C LEU A 151 6.15 0.87 9.38
N ARG A 152 7.10 1.75 9.03
CA ARG A 152 8.40 1.80 9.71
C ARG A 152 8.23 2.08 11.19
N GLU A 153 7.43 3.08 11.56
CA GLU A 153 7.26 3.45 12.96
C GLU A 153 6.49 2.37 13.73
N PHE A 154 5.46 1.77 13.15
CA PHE A 154 4.75 0.64 13.76
C PHE A 154 5.65 -0.58 13.97
N ALA A 155 6.48 -0.92 12.97
CA ALA A 155 7.44 -2.00 13.10
C ALA A 155 8.52 -1.71 14.17
N ARG A 156 8.98 -0.46 14.27
CA ARG A 156 9.93 -0.02 15.32
C ARG A 156 9.30 -0.05 16.71
N ALA A 157 8.01 0.18 16.81
CA ALA A 157 7.24 0.05 18.06
C ALA A 157 6.95 -1.43 18.42
N GLY A 158 7.42 -2.39 17.63
CA GLY A 158 7.33 -3.82 17.91
C GLY A 158 6.13 -4.53 17.31
N ALA A 159 5.27 -3.85 16.53
CA ALA A 159 4.14 -4.47 15.88
C ALA A 159 4.55 -5.32 14.67
N ASN A 160 3.84 -6.42 14.44
CA ASN A 160 3.87 -7.12 13.16
C ASN A 160 3.06 -6.31 12.15
N ALA A 161 3.75 -5.48 11.37
CA ALA A 161 3.13 -4.53 10.45
C ALA A 161 2.95 -5.13 9.05
N VAL A 162 1.77 -4.95 8.49
CA VAL A 162 1.40 -5.31 7.12
C VAL A 162 0.95 -4.07 6.39
N GLY A 163 1.50 -3.80 5.22
CA GLY A 163 1.13 -2.66 4.38
C GLY A 163 0.57 -3.09 3.04
N GLY A 164 -0.53 -2.45 2.64
CA GLY A 164 -1.11 -2.61 1.33
C GLY A 164 -1.13 -1.30 0.54
N ASP A 165 -0.75 -1.35 -0.73
CA ASP A 165 -0.88 -0.21 -1.66
C ASP A 165 -1.19 -0.73 -3.06
N ILE A 166 -1.84 0.10 -3.89
CA ILE A 166 -2.17 -0.23 -5.27
C ILE A 166 -0.97 -0.09 -6.21
N VAL A 167 0.05 0.71 -5.83
CA VAL A 167 1.21 1.02 -6.68
C VAL A 167 2.43 0.23 -6.23
N PHE A 168 2.82 -0.76 -7.04
CA PHE A 168 3.96 -1.64 -6.72
C PHE A 168 5.26 -0.86 -6.47
N SER A 169 5.54 0.17 -7.26
CA SER A 169 6.77 0.97 -7.11
C SER A 169 6.86 1.70 -5.76
N LYS A 170 5.74 2.10 -5.16
CA LYS A 170 5.72 2.65 -3.79
C LYS A 170 6.13 1.60 -2.76
N LEU A 171 5.62 0.38 -2.89
CA LEU A 171 5.97 -0.74 -2.00
C LEU A 171 7.43 -1.15 -2.16
N TRP A 172 7.94 -1.14 -3.38
CA TRP A 172 9.35 -1.40 -3.65
C TRP A 172 10.24 -0.33 -3.02
N LEU A 173 9.87 0.95 -3.15
CA LEU A 173 10.54 2.06 -2.47
C LEU A 173 10.48 1.93 -0.94
N ALA A 174 9.34 1.51 -0.39
CA ALA A 174 9.18 1.23 1.04
C ALA A 174 10.19 0.17 1.50
N ARG A 175 10.32 -0.92 0.75
CA ARG A 175 11.24 -2.02 1.03
C ARG A 175 12.69 -1.58 1.08
N HIS A 176 13.12 -0.76 0.12
CA HIS A 176 14.53 -0.42 -0.06
C HIS A 176 14.99 0.77 0.77
N TRP A 177 14.15 1.79 1.00
CA TRP A 177 14.61 3.05 1.60
C TRP A 177 13.90 3.45 2.90
N VAL A 178 12.68 3.04 3.14
CA VAL A 178 11.87 3.59 4.24
C VAL A 178 11.55 2.55 5.30
N ALA A 179 10.73 1.57 4.98
CA ALA A 179 10.23 0.59 5.95
C ALA A 179 11.22 -0.58 6.16
N GLY A 180 12.05 -0.87 5.16
CA GLY A 180 12.99 -1.98 5.21
C GLY A 180 12.33 -3.36 5.10
N PRO A 181 13.03 -4.44 5.52
CA PRO A 181 12.54 -5.81 5.33
C PRO A 181 11.51 -6.27 6.36
N ALA A 182 11.35 -5.56 7.48
CA ALA A 182 10.51 -6.05 8.58
C ALA A 182 9.03 -6.12 8.26
N PRO A 183 8.36 -5.09 7.68
CA PRO A 183 6.94 -5.17 7.34
C PRO A 183 6.65 -6.11 6.17
N ASN A 184 5.54 -6.81 6.23
CA ASN A 184 4.99 -7.50 5.07
C ASN A 184 4.27 -6.48 4.16
N LEU A 185 4.49 -6.59 2.85
CA LEU A 185 3.92 -5.69 1.86
C LEU A 185 3.10 -6.48 0.83
N VAL A 186 1.97 -5.93 0.39
CA VAL A 186 1.14 -6.53 -0.66
C VAL A 186 0.63 -5.46 -1.62
N CYS A 187 0.77 -5.72 -2.92
CA CYS A 187 0.23 -4.83 -3.95
C CYS A 187 -1.17 -5.32 -4.36
N PHE A 188 -2.19 -4.53 -4.07
CA PHE A 188 -3.57 -4.87 -4.41
C PHE A 188 -4.43 -3.61 -4.56
N ASP A 189 -5.57 -3.75 -5.22
CA ASP A 189 -6.58 -2.70 -5.35
C ASP A 189 -7.60 -2.80 -4.20
N ALA A 190 -7.73 -1.75 -3.41
CA ALA A 190 -8.66 -1.71 -2.28
C ALA A 190 -10.14 -1.62 -2.69
N ASP A 191 -10.43 -1.18 -3.91
CA ASP A 191 -11.77 -1.17 -4.49
C ASP A 191 -12.18 -2.56 -5.03
N ALA A 192 -11.27 -3.55 -5.07
CA ALA A 192 -11.48 -4.93 -5.46
C ALA A 192 -11.54 -5.88 -4.23
N PRO A 193 -11.87 -7.17 -4.41
CA PRO A 193 -11.80 -8.13 -3.31
C PRO A 193 -10.42 -8.17 -2.66
N TRP A 194 -10.37 -7.95 -1.35
CA TRP A 194 -9.12 -7.94 -0.62
C TRP A 194 -8.51 -9.35 -0.58
N PRO A 195 -7.20 -9.47 -0.83
CA PRO A 195 -6.54 -10.76 -0.97
C PRO A 195 -6.23 -11.44 0.37
N PHE A 196 -6.81 -10.98 1.47
CA PHE A 196 -6.61 -11.54 2.81
C PHE A 196 -7.79 -11.21 3.73
N ALA A 197 -8.02 -12.09 4.70
CA ALA A 197 -8.78 -11.76 5.90
C ALA A 197 -7.77 -11.23 6.91
N ALA A 198 -7.60 -9.93 7.00
CA ALA A 198 -6.77 -9.36 8.05
C ALA A 198 -7.53 -9.46 9.39
N GLU A 199 -6.83 -9.89 10.43
CA GLU A 199 -7.22 -9.69 11.81
C GLU A 199 -6.15 -8.80 12.43
N ALA A 200 -6.35 -7.50 12.32
CA ALA A 200 -5.44 -6.50 12.86
C ALA A 200 -5.98 -5.97 14.20
N ASP A 201 -5.10 -5.76 15.16
CA ASP A 201 -5.46 -5.07 16.39
C ASP A 201 -5.62 -3.57 16.13
N LEU A 202 -4.95 -3.08 15.07
CA LEU A 202 -5.04 -1.71 14.57
C LEU A 202 -5.05 -1.74 13.03
N ALA A 203 -6.13 -1.23 12.43
CA ALA A 203 -6.20 -0.91 11.01
C ALA A 203 -6.02 0.60 10.82
N PHE A 204 -5.05 1.01 10.04
CA PHE A 204 -4.66 2.40 9.83
C PHE A 204 -4.79 2.78 8.35
N CYS A 205 -5.37 3.94 8.08
CA CYS A 205 -5.41 4.52 6.73
C CYS A 205 -5.23 6.04 6.83
N HIS A 206 -4.14 6.54 6.24
CA HIS A 206 -3.79 7.94 6.32
C HIS A 206 -3.71 8.57 4.94
N ASP A 207 -4.35 9.75 4.79
CA ASP A 207 -4.25 10.58 3.59
C ASP A 207 -4.62 9.83 2.28
N ALA A 208 -5.63 8.96 2.36
CA ALA A 208 -5.95 8.07 1.24
C ALA A 208 -7.44 7.83 0.99
N LEU A 209 -8.33 8.07 1.96
CA LEU A 209 -9.75 7.74 1.82
C LEU A 209 -10.39 8.36 0.56
N TYR A 210 -9.95 9.52 0.15
CA TYR A 210 -10.46 10.25 -1.02
C TYR A 210 -10.04 9.62 -2.37
N PHE A 211 -9.07 8.72 -2.39
CA PHE A 211 -8.66 8.00 -3.61
C PHE A 211 -9.55 6.80 -3.93
N PHE A 212 -10.23 6.23 -2.95
CA PHE A 212 -11.08 5.06 -3.19
C PHE A 212 -12.37 5.45 -3.91
N ASN A 213 -12.74 4.66 -4.92
CA ASN A 213 -13.98 4.86 -5.67
C ASN A 213 -15.19 4.38 -4.88
N ASP A 214 -15.11 3.19 -4.28
CA ASP A 214 -16.13 2.60 -3.43
C ASP A 214 -15.78 2.74 -1.94
N LYS A 215 -15.91 3.96 -1.41
CA LYS A 215 -15.63 4.25 0.00
C LYS A 215 -16.45 3.41 0.99
N PRO A 216 -17.74 3.13 0.75
CA PRO A 216 -18.53 2.22 1.60
C PRO A 216 -17.95 0.80 1.65
N TYR A 217 -17.54 0.27 0.51
CA TYR A 217 -16.89 -1.04 0.46
C TYR A 217 -15.59 -1.04 1.26
N VAL A 218 -14.69 -0.07 1.00
CA VAL A 218 -13.40 0.02 1.69
C VAL A 218 -13.58 0.23 3.20
N ALA A 219 -14.53 1.08 3.63
CA ALA A 219 -14.86 1.25 5.05
C ALA A 219 -15.30 -0.06 5.70
N THR A 220 -16.20 -0.81 5.04
CA THR A 220 -16.64 -2.13 5.49
C THR A 220 -15.47 -3.11 5.62
N ARG A 221 -14.55 -3.10 4.65
CA ARG A 221 -13.35 -3.96 4.66
C ARG A 221 -12.37 -3.58 5.76
N LEU A 222 -12.16 -2.28 6.01
CA LEU A 222 -11.32 -1.80 7.12
C LEU A 222 -11.87 -2.21 8.48
N LEU A 223 -13.18 -2.05 8.69
CA LEU A 223 -13.85 -2.49 9.91
C LEU A 223 -13.74 -4.01 10.09
N ALA A 224 -13.95 -4.78 9.02
CA ALA A 224 -13.79 -6.23 9.05
C ALA A 224 -12.32 -6.64 9.34
N ALA A 225 -11.35 -5.93 8.76
CA ALA A 225 -9.93 -6.18 8.99
C ALA A 225 -9.50 -5.91 10.44
N ALA A 226 -10.08 -4.89 11.07
CA ALA A 226 -9.83 -4.60 12.49
C ALA A 226 -10.60 -5.54 13.43
N GLY A 227 -11.73 -6.11 13.01
CA GLY A 227 -12.54 -6.97 13.86
C GLY A 227 -12.96 -6.32 15.17
N GLN A 228 -12.35 -6.72 16.28
CA GLN A 228 -12.53 -6.10 17.60
C GLN A 228 -11.47 -5.04 17.92
N GLY A 229 -10.51 -4.83 17.02
CA GLY A 229 -9.46 -3.83 17.15
C GLY A 229 -9.95 -2.42 16.82
N THR A 230 -9.00 -1.54 16.60
CA THR A 230 -9.25 -0.12 16.32
C THR A 230 -9.03 0.20 14.86
N VAL A 231 -9.92 1.00 14.25
CA VAL A 231 -9.71 1.62 12.94
C VAL A 231 -9.34 3.09 13.16
N LEU A 232 -8.21 3.52 12.65
CA LEU A 232 -7.79 4.91 12.64
C LEU A 232 -7.73 5.44 11.21
N LEU A 233 -8.46 6.52 10.97
CA LEU A 233 -8.40 7.29 9.73
C LEU A 233 -7.83 8.66 10.04
N SER A 234 -6.80 9.07 9.32
CA SER A 234 -6.15 10.35 9.54
C SER A 234 -6.02 11.14 8.24
N HIS A 235 -6.02 12.46 8.35
CA HIS A 235 -5.93 13.40 7.24
C HIS A 235 -6.96 13.10 6.13
N ILE A 236 -8.24 13.25 6.49
CA ILE A 236 -9.36 13.04 5.57
C ILE A 236 -9.70 14.37 4.91
N HIS A 237 -9.61 14.42 3.58
CA HIS A 237 -9.97 15.64 2.83
C HIS A 237 -11.48 15.90 2.89
N ASN A 238 -11.85 17.01 3.52
CA ASN A 238 -13.23 17.45 3.62
C ASN A 238 -13.63 18.25 2.39
N ARG A 239 -14.70 17.84 1.69
CA ARG A 239 -15.23 18.52 0.49
C ARG A 239 -15.73 19.94 0.76
N ALA A 240 -16.00 20.29 2.01
CA ALA A 240 -16.41 21.65 2.39
C ALA A 240 -15.26 22.69 2.25
N TRP A 241 -14.01 22.23 2.12
CA TRP A 241 -12.82 23.08 2.00
C TRP A 241 -12.14 22.91 0.64
N PRO A 242 -11.46 23.94 0.13
CA PRO A 242 -10.66 23.82 -1.09
C PRO A 242 -9.61 22.72 -0.93
N ASN A 243 -9.56 21.83 -1.90
CA ASN A 243 -8.60 20.73 -1.94
C ASN A 243 -7.96 20.66 -3.33
N PHE A 244 -6.65 20.61 -3.39
CA PHE A 244 -5.87 20.56 -4.62
C PHE A 244 -5.38 19.15 -4.96
N SER A 245 -5.63 18.16 -4.09
CA SER A 245 -5.27 16.76 -4.32
C SER A 245 -6.16 16.12 -5.37
N SER A 246 -5.65 15.06 -6.00
CA SER A 246 -6.48 14.17 -6.82
C SER A 246 -7.45 13.41 -5.92
N GLY A 247 -8.47 12.82 -6.52
CA GLY A 247 -9.45 12.03 -5.79
C GLY A 247 -10.76 12.77 -5.49
N ALA A 248 -11.65 12.10 -4.78
CA ALA A 248 -12.97 12.59 -4.42
C ALA A 248 -13.08 12.78 -2.90
N ALA A 249 -12.92 14.02 -2.44
CA ALA A 249 -13.09 14.39 -1.04
C ALA A 249 -14.50 14.02 -0.53
N ILE A 250 -14.62 13.82 0.77
CA ILE A 250 -15.84 13.38 1.46
C ILE A 250 -16.30 14.45 2.46
N THR A 251 -17.58 14.54 2.75
CA THR A 251 -18.09 15.44 3.80
C THR A 251 -18.12 14.76 5.16
N LEU A 252 -18.16 15.54 6.23
CA LEU A 252 -18.30 15.01 7.59
C LEU A 252 -19.55 14.14 7.78
N PRO A 253 -20.75 14.50 7.30
CA PRO A 253 -21.90 13.59 7.36
C PRO A 253 -21.66 12.25 6.66
N GLU A 254 -21.06 12.26 5.47
CA GLU A 254 -20.74 11.03 4.75
C GLU A 254 -19.70 10.16 5.51
N ILE A 255 -18.74 10.77 6.21
CA ILE A 255 -17.81 10.02 7.08
C ILE A 255 -18.58 9.33 8.22
N LEU A 256 -19.51 10.05 8.85
CA LEU A 256 -20.32 9.50 9.95
C LEU A 256 -21.31 8.42 9.47
N GLU A 257 -21.74 8.45 8.21
CA GLU A 257 -22.50 7.35 7.61
C GLU A 257 -21.63 6.08 7.44
N LEU A 258 -20.36 6.24 7.05
CA LEU A 258 -19.42 5.13 6.91
C LEU A 258 -18.97 4.57 8.27
N PHE A 259 -18.83 5.43 9.27
CA PHE A 259 -18.32 5.10 10.60
C PHE A 259 -19.21 5.72 11.69
N PRO A 260 -20.42 5.19 11.94
CA PRO A 260 -21.42 5.82 12.83
C PRO A 260 -20.97 5.98 14.30
N GLN A 261 -19.99 5.21 14.74
CA GLN A 261 -19.48 5.23 16.11
C GLN A 261 -18.10 5.90 16.21
N ALA A 262 -17.66 6.59 15.16
CA ALA A 262 -16.34 7.20 15.17
C ALA A 262 -16.26 8.36 16.19
N THR A 263 -15.13 8.44 16.87
CA THR A 263 -14.70 9.66 17.57
C THR A 263 -13.98 10.54 16.56
N LEU A 264 -14.40 11.78 16.47
CA LEU A 264 -13.80 12.76 15.56
C LEU A 264 -12.80 13.63 16.32
N TYR A 265 -11.68 13.85 15.69
CA TYR A 265 -10.65 14.80 16.13
C TYR A 265 -10.53 15.90 15.09
N ASP A 266 -10.36 17.14 15.59
CA ASP A 266 -10.05 18.31 14.77
C ASP A 266 -8.55 18.58 14.92
N ASP A 267 -7.86 18.77 13.82
CA ASP A 267 -6.42 19.04 13.77
C ASP A 267 -6.10 20.55 13.70
N HIS A 268 -7.09 21.41 13.94
CA HIS A 268 -6.97 22.86 13.99
C HIS A 268 -6.81 23.43 15.39
#